data_4f5395d51c9db4719b0993e16976c1da
#
_entry.id   4f5395d51c9db4719b0993e16976c1da
#
_cell.length_a   1.000
_cell.length_b   1.000
_cell.length_c   1.000
_cell.angle_alpha   90.00
_cell.angle_beta   90.00
_cell.angle_gamma   90.00
#
_symmetry.space_group_name_H-M   'P 1'
#
loop_
_entity.id
_entity.type
_entity.pdbx_description
1 polymer ?
#
loop_
_entity_poly.entity_id
_entity_poly.type
_entity_poly.pdbx_seq_one_letter_code
_entity_poly.pdbx_strand_id
1 'polypeptide(L)'
;MRKRNVRGICAFLCTILLGCLIPAGEVQAQRALDVARERGYQLEERYQPAGSIITEINTGQILWQENAQKQWPPASMTKLMTILLAYEEIKAGNLELESTAEVNERYTDIAGRYALSNNKMQPGASYTVAELMDLIIVPSSAAATYMLAD
;
A
#
# COMPACT_ATOMS: atom_id res chain seq x y z
N MET A 1 -16.14 59.49 28.95
CA MET A 1 -16.16 58.26 28.14
C MET A 1 -14.78 58.01 27.55
N ARG A 2 -14.06 56.99 28.01
CA ARG A 2 -12.64 56.74 27.66
C ARG A 2 -12.59 55.81 26.43
N LYS A 3 -12.24 56.36 25.25
CA LYS A 3 -12.05 55.59 24.02
C LYS A 3 -10.90 54.59 24.21
N ARG A 4 -11.20 53.32 24.37
CA ARG A 4 -10.21 52.24 24.44
C ARG A 4 -9.55 52.09 23.08
N ASN A 5 -8.21 52.15 23.07
CA ASN A 5 -7.36 52.01 21.88
C ASN A 5 -7.45 50.57 21.30
N VAL A 6 -8.41 50.35 20.43
CA VAL A 6 -8.60 49.05 19.73
C VAL A 6 -7.43 48.77 18.75
N ARG A 7 -6.72 49.83 18.30
CA ARG A 7 -5.58 49.70 17.38
C ARG A 7 -4.36 48.97 17.97
N GLY A 8 -4.15 49.07 19.30
CA GLY A 8 -3.02 48.37 19.95
C GLY A 8 -3.26 46.88 20.12
N ILE A 9 -4.52 46.46 20.30
CA ILE A 9 -4.87 45.05 20.52
C ILE A 9 -4.79 44.26 19.20
N CYS A 10 -5.21 44.83 18.07
CA CYS A 10 -5.05 44.20 16.75
C CYS A 10 -3.60 44.02 16.33
N ALA A 11 -2.72 44.99 16.63
CA ALA A 11 -1.29 44.86 16.31
C ALA A 11 -0.61 43.75 17.14
N PHE A 12 -1.01 43.56 18.41
CA PHE A 12 -0.45 42.54 19.27
C PHE A 12 -0.95 41.13 18.91
N LEU A 13 -2.20 40.99 18.45
CA LEU A 13 -2.73 39.75 17.94
C LEU A 13 -2.12 39.32 16.60
N CYS A 14 -1.82 40.27 15.70
CA CYS A 14 -1.14 39.97 14.45
C CYS A 14 0.32 39.50 14.65
N THR A 15 1.04 40.03 15.66
CA THR A 15 2.42 39.60 15.97
C THR A 15 2.46 38.20 16.59
N ILE A 16 1.44 37.81 17.35
CA ILE A 16 1.36 36.45 17.90
C ILE A 16 1.02 35.43 16.80
N LEU A 17 0.18 35.78 15.81
CA LEU A 17 -0.14 34.92 14.67
C LEU A 17 1.02 34.76 13.67
N LEU A 18 1.91 35.77 13.53
CA LEU A 18 3.10 35.63 12.69
C LEU A 18 4.25 34.86 13.37
N GLY A 19 4.26 34.78 14.70
CA GLY A 19 5.27 34.03 15.46
C GLY A 19 5.09 32.52 15.48
N CYS A 20 3.94 31.99 15.01
CA CYS A 20 3.65 30.56 14.95
C CYS A 20 3.86 29.94 13.56
N LEU A 21 4.39 30.69 12.59
CA LEU A 21 5.01 30.08 11.42
C LEU A 21 6.41 29.57 11.83
N ILE A 22 6.44 28.52 12.64
CA ILE A 22 7.59 27.63 12.67
C ILE A 22 7.72 27.16 11.22
N PRO A 23 8.83 27.47 10.49
CA PRO A 23 9.05 26.84 9.22
C PRO A 23 8.98 25.35 9.55
N ALA A 24 8.07 24.62 8.93
CA ALA A 24 8.14 23.19 8.88
C ALA A 24 9.47 22.91 8.19
N GLY A 25 10.54 22.84 8.98
CA GLY A 25 11.82 22.37 8.50
C GLY A 25 11.48 21.07 7.81
N GLU A 26 11.85 20.94 6.55
CA GLU A 26 11.82 19.63 5.90
C GLU A 26 12.63 18.72 6.82
N VAL A 27 11.91 17.93 7.61
CA VAL A 27 12.51 16.79 8.29
C VAL A 27 12.90 15.88 7.14
N GLN A 28 14.16 16.03 6.71
CA GLN A 28 14.72 15.19 5.68
C GLN A 28 14.58 13.77 6.21
N ALA A 29 13.65 13.01 5.62
CA ALA A 29 13.35 11.67 6.08
C ALA A 29 14.67 10.87 6.04
N GLN A 30 15.12 10.40 7.22
CA GLN A 30 16.29 9.56 7.33
C GLN A 30 16.10 8.34 6.42
N ARG A 31 17.13 7.92 5.69
CA ARG A 31 17.04 6.71 4.86
C ARG A 31 16.81 5.50 5.75
N ALA A 32 15.93 4.59 5.33
CA ALA A 32 15.61 3.38 6.08
C ALA A 32 16.88 2.56 6.45
N LEU A 33 17.85 2.50 5.51
CA LEU A 33 19.12 1.84 5.73
C LEU A 33 19.98 2.50 6.83
N ASP A 34 19.97 3.83 6.90
CA ASP A 34 20.75 4.57 7.90
C ASP A 34 20.17 4.35 9.30
N VAL A 35 18.83 4.37 9.42
CA VAL A 35 18.14 4.03 10.68
C VAL A 35 18.46 2.60 11.13
N ALA A 36 18.47 1.65 10.20
CA ALA A 36 18.81 0.26 10.53
C ALA A 36 20.27 0.15 11.00
N ARG A 37 21.22 0.84 10.35
CA ARG A 37 22.64 0.86 10.74
C ARG A 37 22.85 1.50 12.12
N GLU A 38 22.16 2.58 12.43
CA GLU A 38 22.18 3.20 13.76
C GLU A 38 21.68 2.26 14.87
N ARG A 39 20.81 1.30 14.52
CA ARG A 39 20.33 0.24 15.41
C ARG A 39 21.24 -0.99 15.47
N GLY A 40 22.41 -0.93 14.83
CA GLY A 40 23.43 -1.99 14.87
C GLY A 40 23.30 -3.06 13.79
N TYR A 41 22.38 -2.91 12.83
CA TYR A 41 22.28 -3.83 11.69
C TYR A 41 23.35 -3.51 10.66
N GLN A 42 24.14 -4.52 10.25
CA GLN A 42 25.13 -4.38 9.19
C GLN A 42 24.48 -4.73 7.84
N LEU A 43 23.94 -3.73 7.17
CA LEU A 43 23.26 -3.88 5.89
C LEU A 43 24.05 -3.20 4.77
N GLU A 44 24.14 -3.89 3.62
CA GLU A 44 24.74 -3.34 2.42
C GLU A 44 23.79 -2.33 1.74
N GLU A 45 24.35 -1.42 0.93
CA GLU A 45 23.60 -0.37 0.24
C GLU A 45 22.49 -0.92 -0.68
N ARG A 46 22.69 -2.13 -1.25
CA ARG A 46 21.68 -2.79 -2.10
C ARG A 46 20.36 -3.10 -1.40
N TYR A 47 20.32 -3.05 -0.06
CA TYR A 47 19.10 -3.26 0.72
C TYR A 47 18.34 -1.96 1.01
N GLN A 48 18.84 -0.79 0.53
CA GLN A 48 18.08 0.45 0.61
C GLN A 48 16.82 0.36 -0.24
N PRO A 49 15.61 0.51 0.34
CA PRO A 49 14.38 0.50 -0.45
C PRO A 49 14.32 1.73 -1.36
N ALA A 50 13.74 1.54 -2.53
CA ALA A 50 13.53 2.64 -3.48
C ALA A 50 12.46 3.64 -3.01
N GLY A 51 11.53 3.16 -2.21
CA GLY A 51 10.51 3.92 -1.50
C GLY A 51 9.92 3.09 -0.38
N SER A 52 9.46 3.72 0.68
CA SER A 52 8.84 3.07 1.83
C SER A 52 7.81 3.96 2.49
N ILE A 53 6.78 3.35 3.06
CA ILE A 53 5.78 4.02 3.88
C ILE A 53 5.30 3.05 4.97
N ILE A 54 5.15 3.57 6.19
CA ILE A 54 4.54 2.86 7.30
C ILE A 54 3.41 3.74 7.83
N THR A 55 2.23 3.17 7.93
CA THR A 55 1.04 3.86 8.45
C THR A 55 0.43 3.10 9.62
N GLU A 56 -0.17 3.81 10.55
CA GLU A 56 -1.03 3.22 11.57
C GLU A 56 -2.40 2.94 10.94
N ILE A 57 -2.89 1.70 11.05
CA ILE A 57 -4.04 1.22 10.26
C ILE A 57 -5.38 1.85 10.66
N ASN A 58 -5.57 2.21 11.94
CA ASN A 58 -6.85 2.73 12.42
C ASN A 58 -7.02 4.23 12.15
N THR A 59 -5.92 4.99 12.20
CA THR A 59 -5.93 6.45 12.06
C THR A 59 -5.44 6.94 10.70
N GLY A 60 -4.73 6.08 9.95
CA GLY A 60 -4.04 6.45 8.72
C GLY A 60 -2.81 7.33 8.95
N GLN A 61 -2.37 7.52 10.21
CA GLN A 61 -1.19 8.33 10.52
C GLN A 61 0.06 7.73 9.88
N ILE A 62 0.80 8.55 9.15
CA ILE A 62 2.09 8.16 8.59
C ILE A 62 3.12 8.18 9.72
N LEU A 63 3.68 7.01 10.05
CA LEU A 63 4.73 6.83 11.06
C LEU A 63 6.13 6.96 10.46
N TRP A 64 6.26 6.59 9.18
CA TRP A 64 7.49 6.66 8.40
C TRP A 64 7.17 6.82 6.93
N GLN A 65 7.96 7.61 6.21
CA GLN A 65 7.91 7.66 4.75
C GLN A 65 9.28 8.01 4.17
N GLU A 66 9.61 7.39 3.05
CA GLU A 66 10.76 7.70 2.23
C GLU A 66 10.39 7.53 0.77
N ASN A 67 10.55 8.57 -0.05
CA ASN A 67 10.16 8.58 -1.46
C ASN A 67 8.71 8.11 -1.72
N ALA A 68 7.79 8.26 -0.75
CA ALA A 68 6.43 7.72 -0.81
C ALA A 68 5.59 8.31 -1.95
N GLN A 69 5.92 9.52 -2.42
CA GLN A 69 5.23 10.19 -3.53
C GLN A 69 5.83 9.83 -4.90
N LYS A 70 6.98 9.16 -4.93
CA LYS A 70 7.61 8.77 -6.19
C LYS A 70 6.86 7.60 -6.82
N GLN A 71 6.54 7.72 -8.08
CA GLN A 71 5.89 6.65 -8.82
C GLN A 71 6.86 5.48 -9.06
N TRP A 72 6.45 4.30 -8.63
CA TRP A 72 7.18 3.05 -8.80
C TRP A 72 6.26 1.98 -9.37
N PRO A 73 6.77 1.05 -10.20
CA PRO A 73 6.00 -0.14 -10.57
C PRO A 73 5.65 -0.94 -9.31
N PRO A 74 4.37 -1.15 -8.99
CA PRO A 74 3.97 -1.84 -7.76
C PRO A 74 4.19 -3.36 -7.82
N ALA A 75 4.51 -3.89 -9.00
CA ALA A 75 4.67 -5.33 -9.22
C ALA A 75 3.50 -6.13 -8.62
N SER A 76 3.78 -7.19 -7.88
CA SER A 76 2.74 -8.05 -7.30
C SER A 76 1.86 -7.39 -6.24
N MET A 77 2.22 -6.21 -5.72
CA MET A 77 1.30 -5.45 -4.86
C MET A 77 0.00 -5.05 -5.58
N THR A 78 0.02 -4.98 -6.93
CA THR A 78 -1.20 -4.78 -7.74
C THR A 78 -2.29 -5.81 -7.43
N LYS A 79 -1.91 -7.05 -7.09
CA LYS A 79 -2.83 -8.13 -6.78
C LYS A 79 -3.68 -7.89 -5.53
N LEU A 80 -3.20 -7.04 -4.62
CA LEU A 80 -3.98 -6.62 -3.45
C LEU A 80 -5.25 -5.87 -3.84
N MET A 81 -5.25 -5.16 -4.98
CA MET A 81 -6.46 -4.52 -5.49
C MET A 81 -7.49 -5.56 -5.93
N THR A 82 -7.09 -6.62 -6.63
CA THR A 82 -8.02 -7.71 -7.00
C THR A 82 -8.64 -8.36 -5.76
N ILE A 83 -7.84 -8.62 -4.73
CA ILE A 83 -8.34 -9.16 -3.46
C ILE A 83 -9.31 -8.20 -2.77
N LEU A 84 -8.99 -6.89 -2.75
CA LEU A 84 -9.86 -5.89 -2.16
C LEU A 84 -11.23 -5.86 -2.85
N LEU A 85 -11.25 -5.84 -4.18
CA LEU A 85 -12.49 -5.86 -4.96
C LEU A 85 -13.29 -7.14 -4.72
N ALA A 86 -12.63 -8.31 -4.66
CA ALA A 86 -13.30 -9.56 -4.32
C ALA A 86 -13.93 -9.52 -2.92
N TYR A 87 -13.25 -8.94 -1.92
CA TYR A 87 -13.83 -8.75 -0.60
C TYR A 87 -15.03 -7.79 -0.60
N GLU A 88 -14.99 -6.75 -1.42
CA GLU A 88 -16.13 -5.84 -1.58
C GLU A 88 -17.34 -6.57 -2.17
N GLU A 89 -17.14 -7.43 -3.18
CA GLU A 89 -18.18 -8.26 -3.78
C GLU A 89 -18.74 -9.31 -2.79
N ILE A 90 -17.87 -9.93 -1.99
CA ILE A 90 -18.30 -10.85 -0.92
C ILE A 90 -19.15 -10.10 0.11
N LYS A 91 -18.71 -8.92 0.54
CA LYS A 91 -19.44 -8.09 1.49
C LYS A 91 -20.79 -7.61 0.95
N ALA A 92 -20.88 -7.37 -0.36
CA ALA A 92 -22.12 -7.02 -1.05
C ALA A 92 -23.07 -8.21 -1.26
N GLY A 93 -22.60 -9.44 -1.03
CA GLY A 93 -23.37 -10.68 -1.26
C GLY A 93 -23.42 -11.11 -2.73
N ASN A 94 -22.57 -10.57 -3.58
CA ASN A 94 -22.50 -10.92 -5.00
C ASN A 94 -21.53 -12.07 -5.26
N LEU A 95 -20.63 -12.37 -4.32
CA LEU A 95 -19.64 -13.44 -4.40
C LEU A 95 -19.59 -14.17 -3.05
N GLU A 96 -19.33 -15.48 -3.08
CA GLU A 96 -19.14 -16.30 -1.87
C GLU A 96 -17.74 -16.92 -1.88
N LEU A 97 -17.16 -17.16 -0.71
CA LEU A 97 -15.84 -17.81 -0.60
C LEU A 97 -15.80 -19.21 -1.20
N GLU A 98 -16.94 -19.89 -1.18
CA GLU A 98 -17.18 -21.24 -1.72
C GLU A 98 -17.50 -21.25 -3.21
N SER A 99 -17.77 -20.09 -3.84
CA SER A 99 -17.96 -19.99 -5.29
C SER A 99 -16.73 -20.52 -6.02
N THR A 100 -16.93 -21.27 -7.10
CA THR A 100 -15.83 -21.92 -7.82
C THR A 100 -15.64 -21.38 -9.22
N ALA A 101 -14.38 -21.33 -9.65
CA ALA A 101 -13.98 -21.05 -11.02
C ALA A 101 -13.16 -22.21 -11.61
N GLU A 102 -13.40 -22.55 -12.87
CA GLU A 102 -12.69 -23.62 -13.56
C GLU A 102 -11.51 -23.08 -14.38
N VAL A 103 -10.40 -23.82 -14.34
CA VAL A 103 -9.18 -23.51 -15.11
C VAL A 103 -9.41 -23.83 -16.57
N ASN A 104 -9.38 -22.81 -17.42
CA ASN A 104 -9.38 -22.93 -18.87
C ASN A 104 -7.97 -22.77 -19.46
N GLU A 105 -7.83 -22.87 -20.79
CA GLU A 105 -6.54 -22.74 -21.49
C GLU A 105 -5.86 -21.39 -21.23
N ARG A 106 -6.61 -20.28 -21.15
CA ARG A 106 -6.07 -18.95 -20.86
C ARG A 106 -5.31 -18.92 -19.54
N TYR A 107 -5.87 -19.51 -18.49
CA TYR A 107 -5.23 -19.52 -17.17
C TYR A 107 -4.04 -20.47 -17.13
N THR A 108 -4.09 -21.58 -17.84
CA THR A 108 -2.96 -22.50 -17.99
C THR A 108 -1.78 -21.82 -18.71
N ASP A 109 -2.05 -21.06 -19.76
CA ASP A 109 -1.05 -20.26 -20.47
C ASP A 109 -0.38 -19.22 -19.55
N ILE A 110 -1.19 -18.50 -18.75
CA ILE A 110 -0.67 -17.55 -17.77
C ILE A 110 0.18 -18.26 -16.73
N ALA A 111 -0.27 -19.43 -16.23
CA ALA A 111 0.46 -20.23 -15.27
C ALA A 111 1.81 -20.72 -15.79
N GLY A 112 1.95 -20.91 -17.08
CA GLY A 112 3.20 -21.33 -17.75
C GLY A 112 4.24 -20.22 -17.99
N ARG A 113 3.91 -18.96 -17.75
CA ARG A 113 4.83 -17.83 -18.06
C ARG A 113 5.92 -17.65 -17.01
N TYR A 114 7.17 -17.88 -17.41
CA TYR A 114 8.35 -17.75 -16.51
C TYR A 114 8.55 -16.35 -15.92
N ALA A 115 8.09 -15.31 -16.60
CA ALA A 115 8.24 -13.92 -16.15
C ALA A 115 7.27 -13.54 -15.00
N LEU A 116 6.32 -14.42 -14.66
CA LEU A 116 5.29 -14.18 -13.65
C LEU A 116 5.43 -15.16 -12.50
N SER A 117 5.15 -14.69 -11.29
CA SER A 117 4.96 -15.59 -10.15
C SER A 117 3.67 -16.38 -10.35
N ASN A 118 3.74 -17.69 -10.30
CA ASN A 118 2.62 -18.57 -10.55
C ASN A 118 2.74 -19.88 -9.76
N ASN A 119 1.61 -20.57 -9.67
CA ASN A 119 1.53 -22.00 -9.33
C ASN A 119 1.11 -22.78 -10.59
N LYS A 120 1.39 -24.08 -10.60
CA LYS A 120 0.90 -24.96 -11.68
C LYS A 120 -0.62 -25.08 -11.59
N MET A 121 -1.30 -24.86 -12.70
CA MET A 121 -2.73 -25.07 -12.85
C MET A 121 -3.00 -26.09 -13.97
N GLN A 122 -3.91 -27.02 -13.71
CA GLN A 122 -4.30 -28.02 -14.71
C GLN A 122 -5.63 -27.65 -15.34
N PRO A 123 -5.79 -27.80 -16.67
CA PRO A 123 -7.07 -27.57 -17.33
C PRO A 123 -8.18 -28.42 -16.69
N GLY A 124 -9.36 -27.82 -16.50
CA GLY A 124 -10.51 -28.47 -15.89
C GLY A 124 -10.46 -28.59 -14.37
N ALA A 125 -9.37 -28.21 -13.70
CA ALA A 125 -9.35 -28.09 -12.25
C ALA A 125 -10.24 -26.93 -11.80
N SER A 126 -10.97 -27.11 -10.68
CA SER A 126 -11.79 -26.07 -10.08
C SER A 126 -11.13 -25.57 -8.80
N TYR A 127 -11.20 -24.26 -8.57
CA TYR A 127 -10.75 -23.61 -7.35
C TYR A 127 -11.86 -22.76 -6.77
N THR A 128 -12.02 -22.78 -5.46
CA THR A 128 -12.91 -21.86 -4.75
C THR A 128 -12.29 -20.44 -4.73
N VAL A 129 -13.13 -19.43 -4.50
CA VAL A 129 -12.66 -18.05 -4.27
C VAL A 129 -11.64 -17.98 -3.13
N ALA A 130 -11.90 -18.69 -2.03
CA ALA A 130 -10.96 -18.78 -0.91
C ALA A 130 -9.60 -19.34 -1.34
N GLU A 131 -9.57 -20.46 -2.09
CA GLU A 131 -8.33 -21.07 -2.59
C GLU A 131 -7.60 -20.14 -3.59
N LEU A 132 -8.33 -19.43 -4.45
CA LEU A 132 -7.74 -18.45 -5.35
C LEU A 132 -7.07 -17.29 -4.57
N MET A 133 -7.72 -16.79 -3.52
CA MET A 133 -7.13 -15.76 -2.66
C MET A 133 -5.85 -16.24 -1.97
N ASP A 134 -5.83 -17.46 -1.47
CA ASP A 134 -4.62 -18.07 -0.89
C ASP A 134 -3.50 -18.20 -1.94
N LEU A 135 -3.81 -18.63 -3.16
CA LEU A 135 -2.85 -18.73 -4.26
C LEU A 135 -2.34 -17.35 -4.73
N ILE A 136 -3.12 -16.29 -4.57
CA ILE A 136 -2.69 -14.92 -4.87
C ILE A 136 -1.72 -14.42 -3.80
N ILE A 137 -2.01 -14.67 -2.52
CA ILE A 137 -1.22 -14.14 -1.40
C ILE A 137 0.08 -14.94 -1.20
N VAL A 138 0.01 -16.26 -1.16
CA VAL A 138 1.17 -17.07 -0.74
C VAL A 138 2.19 -17.22 -1.86
N PRO A 139 1.90 -17.86 -3.03
CA PRO A 139 2.86 -17.95 -4.13
C PRO A 139 2.80 -16.74 -5.08
N SER A 140 1.94 -15.78 -4.82
CA SER A 140 1.72 -14.63 -5.70
C SER A 140 1.28 -15.02 -7.12
N SER A 141 0.36 -15.98 -7.25
CA SER A 141 -0.09 -16.53 -8.53
C SER A 141 -0.77 -15.49 -9.42
N ALA A 142 -0.21 -15.26 -10.61
CA ALA A 142 -0.83 -14.42 -11.63
C ALA A 142 -2.08 -15.09 -12.21
N ALA A 143 -2.03 -16.40 -12.48
CA ALA A 143 -3.17 -17.12 -13.02
C ALA A 143 -4.38 -17.09 -12.09
N ALA A 144 -4.18 -17.32 -10.78
CA ALA A 144 -5.24 -17.18 -9.78
C ALA A 144 -5.80 -15.74 -9.72
N THR A 145 -4.94 -14.73 -9.90
CA THR A 145 -5.38 -13.32 -9.94
C THR A 145 -6.32 -13.06 -11.12
N TYR A 146 -5.99 -13.57 -12.31
CA TYR A 146 -6.86 -13.44 -13.47
C TYR A 146 -8.17 -14.21 -13.28
N MET A 147 -8.12 -15.43 -12.70
CA MET A 147 -9.33 -16.21 -12.44
C MET A 147 -10.28 -15.50 -11.46
N LEU A 148 -9.74 -14.85 -10.46
CA LEU A 148 -10.55 -14.12 -9.46
C LEU A 148 -11.10 -12.80 -10.03
N ALA A 149 -10.46 -12.22 -11.04
CA ALA A 149 -10.86 -10.95 -11.63
C ALA A 149 -11.90 -11.09 -12.77
N ASP A 150 -12.00 -12.28 -13.42
CA ASP A 150 -12.92 -12.58 -14.52
C ASP A 150 -14.29 -13.05 -14.00
#